data_0cccd14a09eeb57b0d516a5a027ec59e
#
_entry.id   0cccd14a09eeb57b0d516a5a027ec59e
#
_cell.length_a   1.000
_cell.length_b   1.000
_cell.length_c   1.000
_cell.angle_alpha   90.00
_cell.angle_beta   90.00
_cell.angle_gamma   90.00
#
_symmetry.space_group_name_H-M   'P 1'
#
loop_
_entity.id
_entity.type
_entity.pdbx_description
1 polymer ?
#
loop_
_entity_poly.entity_id
_entity_poly.type
_entity_poly.pdbx_seq_one_letter_code
_entity_poly.pdbx_strand_id
1 'polypeptide(L)'
;TTIPAASYIKDEGADVEILPSYEGKENAVKWEKESGKLTWQVEIPQGKGGLYNVALSYYPFTDSLTTIAYEMRIDGKSQFNSMKNFEFNRIFVNSTNDFEKDNRGNELRPEQVQVGMWLENIFRDSEGIYNEGFYFYFSEGVHTISLECVGESAILDSIRIYQKEVAPSYEELMKNVSESEINASTVESLGEPIELEAETTSYNSHSMLTPASDRTDALTQPSDPSKIRMNTVGGDSWASPGQWIQWDFEIQNAGYYKIGVRYKQNFLRGMFVTRTIRIDGKVPFEEMQNARFEYTRNWGFETLSNEQTGETFYFYLEPGKHTITMEVTLGEMAELLAEIDECVYQLNYLYRKIIMITSTSPDSYRQYYLERKINDLIPRLTTVSNSLKHVEAE
;
A
#
# COMPACT_ATOMS: atom_id res chain seq x y z
N THR A 1 2.90 18.82 11.55
CA THR A 1 4.24 19.05 12.15
C THR A 1 5.24 18.10 11.54
N THR A 2 6.40 18.61 11.13
CA THR A 2 7.53 17.80 10.63
C THR A 2 8.67 17.89 11.64
N ILE A 3 9.23 16.76 12.00
CA ILE A 3 10.33 16.61 12.97
C ILE A 3 11.56 16.17 12.16
N PRO A 4 12.63 16.99 12.06
CA PRO A 4 13.86 16.56 11.40
C PRO A 4 14.47 15.33 12.09
N ALA A 5 14.93 14.35 11.33
CA ALA A 5 15.52 13.15 11.92
C ALA A 5 16.73 13.48 12.81
N ALA A 6 17.54 14.48 12.45
CA ALA A 6 18.69 14.93 13.24
C ALA A 6 18.35 15.59 14.59
N SER A 7 17.06 15.87 14.84
CA SER A 7 16.61 16.46 16.13
C SER A 7 16.28 15.40 17.20
N TYR A 8 16.78 14.17 17.07
CA TYR A 8 16.59 13.15 18.09
C TYR A 8 17.17 13.61 19.45
N ILE A 9 16.45 13.30 20.53
CA ILE A 9 16.85 13.68 21.90
C ILE A 9 17.57 12.55 22.63
N LYS A 10 17.49 11.32 22.11
CA LYS A 10 18.09 10.13 22.71
C LYS A 10 18.45 9.11 21.64
N ASP A 11 19.66 8.58 21.73
CA ASP A 11 20.15 7.41 21.01
C ASP A 11 20.46 6.28 22.00
N GLU A 12 19.87 5.11 21.75
CA GLU A 12 20.07 3.89 22.55
C GLU A 12 20.65 2.79 21.68
N GLY A 13 21.89 3.02 21.21
CA GLY A 13 22.68 2.02 20.49
C GLY A 13 22.40 1.92 18.98
N ALA A 14 21.77 2.95 18.40
CA ALA A 14 21.51 3.00 16.96
C ALA A 14 22.77 3.24 16.12
N ASP A 15 23.83 3.86 16.71
CA ASP A 15 25.09 4.18 16.02
C ASP A 15 24.85 4.98 14.73
N VAL A 16 24.48 6.23 14.92
CA VAL A 16 24.05 7.10 13.84
C VAL A 16 25.12 8.12 13.45
N GLU A 17 25.19 8.43 12.17
CA GLU A 17 25.98 9.52 11.60
C GLU A 17 25.06 10.60 11.04
N ILE A 18 25.28 11.87 11.39
CA ILE A 18 24.56 12.98 10.76
C ILE A 18 25.32 13.39 9.50
N LEU A 19 24.69 13.21 8.35
CA LEU A 19 25.21 13.61 7.05
C LEU A 19 24.80 15.07 6.77
N PRO A 20 25.74 16.02 6.63
CA PRO A 20 25.39 17.43 6.40
C PRO A 20 24.55 17.65 5.12
N SER A 21 24.80 16.83 4.09
CA SER A 21 24.01 16.80 2.86
C SER A 21 24.07 15.41 2.26
N TYR A 22 22.88 14.86 1.88
CA TYR A 22 22.77 13.58 1.20
C TYR A 22 21.61 13.62 0.21
N GLU A 23 21.89 13.40 -1.09
CA GLU A 23 20.90 13.34 -2.17
C GLU A 23 19.84 14.48 -2.09
N GLY A 24 20.33 15.72 -1.90
CA GLY A 24 19.51 16.94 -1.87
C GLY A 24 18.78 17.21 -0.55
N LYS A 25 18.99 16.41 0.49
CA LYS A 25 18.50 16.65 1.86
C LYS A 25 19.65 17.07 2.77
N GLU A 26 19.35 17.98 3.69
CA GLU A 26 20.31 18.47 4.68
C GLU A 26 20.12 17.77 6.03
N ASN A 27 21.24 17.49 6.72
CA ASN A 27 21.24 16.88 8.05
C ASN A 27 20.48 15.54 8.12
N ALA A 28 20.61 14.70 7.10
CA ALA A 28 20.05 13.36 7.12
C ALA A 28 20.77 12.48 8.15
N VAL A 29 20.05 11.58 8.79
CA VAL A 29 20.58 10.66 9.80
C VAL A 29 20.80 9.30 9.16
N LYS A 30 22.05 8.92 8.95
CA LYS A 30 22.43 7.58 8.53
C LYS A 30 22.42 6.67 9.75
N TRP A 31 21.52 5.71 9.75
CA TRP A 31 21.42 4.71 10.80
C TRP A 31 22.15 3.45 10.34
N GLU A 32 23.35 3.20 10.91
CA GLU A 32 24.25 2.17 10.37
C GLU A 32 23.94 0.75 10.87
N LYS A 33 23.38 0.62 12.09
CA LYS A 33 23.08 -0.68 12.67
C LYS A 33 21.65 -1.13 12.43
N GLU A 34 21.45 -2.41 12.22
CA GLU A 34 20.16 -3.08 12.20
C GLU A 34 19.60 -3.28 13.62
N SER A 35 19.84 -2.34 14.51
CA SER A 35 19.45 -2.39 15.92
C SER A 35 19.51 -1.01 16.54
N GLY A 36 19.03 -0.92 17.77
CA GLY A 36 19.02 0.33 18.54
C GLY A 36 17.72 1.13 18.36
N LYS A 37 17.66 2.25 19.07
CA LYS A 37 16.46 3.06 19.16
C LYS A 37 16.80 4.54 19.17
N LEU A 38 16.09 5.31 18.38
CA LEU A 38 16.10 6.76 18.38
C LEU A 38 14.79 7.31 18.94
N THR A 39 14.86 8.41 19.67
CA THR A 39 13.69 9.06 20.28
C THR A 39 13.66 10.55 19.92
N TRP A 40 12.52 11.01 19.48
CA TRP A 40 12.25 12.42 19.15
C TRP A 40 11.18 12.98 20.08
N GLN A 41 11.15 14.30 20.20
CA GLN A 41 10.13 15.03 20.93
C GLN A 41 9.27 15.81 19.95
N VAL A 42 7.96 15.82 20.22
CA VAL A 42 6.98 16.60 19.48
C VAL A 42 6.03 17.30 20.43
N GLU A 43 5.64 18.52 20.11
CA GLU A 43 4.63 19.26 20.85
C GLU A 43 3.35 19.34 20.03
N ILE A 44 2.24 18.90 20.64
CA ILE A 44 0.89 19.06 20.11
C ILE A 44 0.27 20.30 20.75
N PRO A 45 -0.05 21.32 19.93
CA PRO A 45 -0.59 22.58 20.46
C PRO A 45 -1.89 22.39 21.21
N GLN A 46 -2.18 23.33 22.12
CA GLN A 46 -3.44 23.36 22.85
C GLN A 46 -4.66 23.44 21.88
N GLY A 47 -5.69 22.64 22.13
CA GLY A 47 -6.86 22.50 21.27
C GLY A 47 -6.64 21.64 20.03
N LYS A 48 -5.47 20.98 19.88
CA LYS A 48 -5.13 20.14 18.73
C LYS A 48 -4.91 18.67 19.10
N GLY A 49 -5.25 18.26 20.36
CA GLY A 49 -5.25 16.84 20.71
C GLY A 49 -6.20 16.03 19.80
N GLY A 50 -5.82 14.79 19.42
CA GLY A 50 -6.66 13.97 18.56
C GLY A 50 -5.90 12.84 17.86
N LEU A 51 -6.48 12.34 16.78
CA LEU A 51 -5.91 11.29 15.94
C LEU A 51 -5.10 11.89 14.80
N TYR A 52 -3.91 11.34 14.60
CA TYR A 52 -2.94 11.77 13.59
C TYR A 52 -2.39 10.57 12.82
N ASN A 53 -2.05 10.80 11.57
CA ASN A 53 -1.20 9.89 10.81
C ASN A 53 0.27 10.28 11.01
N VAL A 54 1.15 9.31 10.89
CA VAL A 54 2.60 9.50 10.94
C VAL A 54 3.20 8.97 9.65
N ALA A 55 4.14 9.72 9.08
CA ALA A 55 4.92 9.33 7.92
C ALA A 55 6.41 9.47 8.22
N LEU A 56 7.22 8.61 7.61
CA LEU A 56 8.67 8.61 7.69
C LEU A 56 9.24 8.94 6.32
N SER A 57 10.10 9.95 6.25
CA SER A 57 10.93 10.26 5.08
C SER A 57 12.29 9.58 5.25
N TYR A 58 12.63 8.70 4.30
CA TYR A 58 13.80 7.85 4.37
C TYR A 58 14.39 7.56 3.00
N TYR A 59 15.67 7.15 2.99
CA TYR A 59 16.39 6.70 1.79
C TYR A 59 16.91 5.27 2.06
N PRO A 60 16.44 4.26 1.31
CA PRO A 60 16.87 2.87 1.47
C PRO A 60 18.33 2.65 1.11
N PHE A 61 19.06 1.83 1.83
CA PHE A 61 20.34 1.30 1.36
C PHE A 61 20.12 0.41 0.13
N THR A 62 20.99 0.55 -0.88
CA THR A 62 20.82 -0.15 -2.18
C THR A 62 21.62 -1.44 -2.28
N ASP A 63 22.44 -1.75 -1.30
CA ASP A 63 23.29 -2.94 -1.21
C ASP A 63 22.62 -4.13 -0.51
N SER A 64 21.38 -3.97 -0.04
CA SER A 64 20.61 -4.98 0.65
C SER A 64 19.17 -5.06 0.11
N LEU A 65 18.57 -6.22 0.25
CA LEU A 65 17.14 -6.49 -0.05
C LEU A 65 16.37 -6.87 1.22
N THR A 66 16.99 -6.76 2.38
CA THR A 66 16.33 -7.03 3.68
C THR A 66 15.23 -6.01 3.92
N THR A 67 14.14 -6.42 4.54
CA THR A 67 13.00 -5.53 4.84
C THR A 67 13.42 -4.43 5.82
N ILE A 68 13.17 -3.19 5.46
CA ILE A 68 13.33 -2.04 6.35
C ILE A 68 12.16 -2.07 7.33
N ALA A 69 12.44 -2.20 8.63
CA ALA A 69 11.38 -2.34 9.62
C ALA A 69 11.72 -1.66 10.94
N TYR A 70 10.71 -0.99 11.50
CA TYR A 70 10.82 -0.31 12.79
C TYR A 70 9.63 -0.63 13.70
N GLU A 71 9.91 -0.83 15.00
CA GLU A 71 8.91 -0.71 16.05
C GLU A 71 8.76 0.77 16.41
N MET A 72 7.54 1.25 16.53
CA MET A 72 7.26 2.62 16.98
C MET A 72 6.60 2.61 18.35
N ARG A 73 7.00 3.55 19.23
CA ARG A 73 6.35 3.78 20.51
C ARG A 73 6.09 5.27 20.71
N ILE A 74 4.93 5.58 21.27
CA ILE A 74 4.54 6.93 21.67
C ILE A 74 4.53 6.97 23.19
N ASP A 75 5.27 7.91 23.80
CA ASP A 75 5.48 8.02 25.25
C ASP A 75 5.92 6.68 25.89
N GLY A 76 6.79 5.95 25.17
CA GLY A 76 7.33 4.67 25.58
C GLY A 76 6.34 3.50 25.54
N LYS A 77 5.16 3.68 24.94
CA LYS A 77 4.10 2.66 24.85
C LYS A 77 3.69 2.42 23.41
N SER A 78 3.34 1.17 23.09
CA SER A 78 2.61 0.81 21.87
C SER A 78 1.12 0.95 22.13
N GLN A 79 0.41 1.73 21.31
CA GLN A 79 -1.05 1.92 21.45
C GLN A 79 -1.82 0.69 20.97
N PHE A 80 -1.25 -0.05 20.00
CA PHE A 80 -1.80 -1.29 19.45
C PHE A 80 -0.67 -2.22 19.00
N ASN A 81 -0.99 -3.46 18.68
CA ASN A 81 0.00 -4.51 18.48
C ASN A 81 0.85 -4.33 17.21
N SER A 82 0.24 -3.83 16.12
CA SER A 82 0.94 -3.61 14.83
C SER A 82 2.05 -2.54 14.91
N MET A 83 2.11 -1.75 15.99
CA MET A 83 3.23 -0.80 16.21
C MET A 83 4.58 -1.47 16.42
N LYS A 84 4.63 -2.80 16.57
CA LYS A 84 5.86 -3.57 16.79
C LYS A 84 6.63 -3.87 15.52
N ASN A 85 5.98 -3.79 14.35
CA ASN A 85 6.60 -4.06 13.07
C ASN A 85 5.95 -3.24 11.97
N PHE A 86 6.56 -2.11 11.63
CA PHE A 86 6.21 -1.32 10.47
C PHE A 86 7.24 -1.55 9.38
N GLU A 87 6.81 -2.06 8.25
CA GLU A 87 7.65 -2.31 7.11
C GLU A 87 7.61 -1.15 6.12
N PHE A 88 8.77 -0.85 5.54
CA PHE A 88 8.95 0.25 4.60
C PHE A 88 9.46 -0.25 3.27
N ASN A 89 8.86 0.25 2.21
CA ASN A 89 9.10 -0.20 0.84
C ASN A 89 10.47 0.22 0.32
N ARG A 90 10.97 -0.57 -0.62
CA ARG A 90 12.05 -0.21 -1.54
C ARG A 90 11.43 0.08 -2.90
N ILE A 91 12.21 0.66 -3.80
CA ILE A 91 11.77 0.92 -5.18
C ILE A 91 12.67 0.15 -6.12
N PHE A 92 12.03 -0.43 -7.12
CA PHE A 92 12.68 -1.17 -8.20
C PHE A 92 12.27 -0.60 -9.55
N VAL A 93 13.18 -0.76 -10.51
CA VAL A 93 12.95 -0.41 -11.91
C VAL A 93 13.37 -1.58 -12.79
N ASN A 94 12.80 -1.67 -13.98
CA ASN A 94 13.35 -2.53 -15.02
C ASN A 94 14.77 -2.06 -15.37
N SER A 95 15.74 -2.96 -15.47
CA SER A 95 17.10 -2.61 -15.92
C SER A 95 17.08 -1.96 -17.32
N THR A 96 16.09 -2.29 -18.11
CA THR A 96 15.77 -1.66 -19.38
C THR A 96 14.31 -1.86 -19.74
N ASN A 97 13.69 -0.87 -20.39
CA ASN A 97 12.37 -0.98 -21.02
C ASN A 97 12.50 -1.24 -22.53
N ASP A 98 13.72 -1.25 -23.08
CA ASP A 98 14.04 -1.77 -24.41
C ASP A 98 14.52 -3.22 -24.24
N PHE A 99 13.56 -4.16 -24.29
CA PHE A 99 13.79 -5.55 -23.91
C PHE A 99 14.80 -6.23 -24.81
N GLU A 100 15.86 -6.76 -24.22
CA GLU A 100 16.88 -7.55 -24.93
C GLU A 100 16.26 -8.77 -25.61
N LYS A 101 16.85 -9.20 -26.72
CA LYS A 101 16.36 -10.34 -27.48
C LYS A 101 17.38 -11.46 -27.52
N ASP A 102 16.91 -12.68 -27.36
CA ASP A 102 17.73 -13.87 -27.57
C ASP A 102 18.07 -14.06 -29.04
N ASN A 103 18.89 -15.09 -29.37
CA ASN A 103 19.30 -15.44 -30.73
C ASN A 103 18.15 -15.90 -31.64
N ARG A 104 16.94 -16.13 -31.09
CA ARG A 104 15.72 -16.47 -31.79
C ARG A 104 14.79 -15.27 -31.94
N GLY A 105 15.16 -14.13 -31.38
CA GLY A 105 14.40 -12.88 -31.36
C GLY A 105 13.25 -12.86 -30.38
N ASN A 106 13.27 -13.72 -29.33
CA ASN A 106 12.39 -13.61 -28.19
C ASN A 106 12.90 -12.54 -27.25
N GLU A 107 12.01 -11.74 -26.71
CA GLU A 107 12.34 -10.77 -25.67
C GLU A 107 12.61 -11.47 -24.33
N LEU A 108 13.64 -11.02 -23.66
CA LEU A 108 14.05 -11.49 -22.35
C LEU A 108 13.45 -10.58 -21.28
N ARG A 109 13.05 -11.18 -20.17
CA ARG A 109 12.58 -10.44 -18.99
C ARG A 109 13.74 -9.63 -18.41
N PRO A 110 13.57 -8.31 -18.19
CA PRO A 110 14.61 -7.48 -17.59
C PRO A 110 14.82 -7.84 -16.13
N GLU A 111 16.02 -7.64 -15.64
CA GLU A 111 16.30 -7.67 -14.21
C GLU A 111 15.63 -6.47 -13.52
N GLN A 112 15.24 -6.67 -12.26
CA GLN A 112 14.76 -5.58 -11.41
C GLN A 112 15.93 -5.03 -10.63
N VAL A 113 16.18 -3.74 -10.79
CA VAL A 113 17.27 -3.02 -10.12
C VAL A 113 16.67 -2.13 -9.04
N GLN A 114 17.19 -2.24 -7.83
CA GLN A 114 16.81 -1.34 -6.74
C GLN A 114 17.33 0.07 -7.01
N VAL A 115 16.47 1.06 -6.82
CA VAL A 115 16.82 2.48 -6.96
C VAL A 115 16.89 3.12 -5.59
N GLY A 116 17.99 3.84 -5.34
CA GLY A 116 18.11 4.72 -4.17
C GLY A 116 17.42 6.05 -4.48
N MET A 117 16.41 6.39 -3.69
CA MET A 117 15.75 7.70 -3.72
C MET A 117 15.05 7.97 -2.41
N TRP A 118 14.79 9.26 -2.14
CA TRP A 118 13.99 9.64 -0.98
C TRP A 118 12.53 9.20 -1.14
N LEU A 119 12.04 8.49 -0.13
CA LEU A 119 10.67 8.00 -0.03
C LEU A 119 10.00 8.61 1.19
N GLU A 120 8.72 8.86 1.10
CA GLU A 120 7.88 9.17 2.25
C GLU A 120 6.76 8.13 2.33
N ASN A 121 6.82 7.27 3.34
CA ASN A 121 5.79 6.27 3.58
C ASN A 121 5.08 6.51 4.91
N ILE A 122 3.77 6.29 4.90
CA ILE A 122 2.93 6.34 6.12
C ILE A 122 3.15 5.05 6.92
N PHE A 123 3.10 5.17 8.25
CA PHE A 123 3.02 4.02 9.14
C PHE A 123 1.66 3.34 8.95
N ARG A 124 1.67 2.20 8.32
CA ARG A 124 0.48 1.42 7.95
C ARG A 124 0.67 -0.04 8.29
N ASP A 125 -0.38 -0.82 8.10
CA ASP A 125 -0.35 -2.25 8.31
C ASP A 125 0.64 -2.94 7.36
N SER A 126 1.60 -3.67 7.92
CA SER A 126 2.59 -4.43 7.15
C SER A 126 2.00 -5.68 6.48
N GLU A 127 0.89 -6.22 7.00
CA GLU A 127 0.17 -7.33 6.40
C GLU A 127 -0.75 -6.89 5.24
N GLY A 128 -0.96 -5.57 5.11
CA GLY A 128 -1.72 -4.98 4.01
C GLY A 128 -3.23 -5.18 4.10
N ILE A 129 -3.76 -5.58 5.27
CA ILE A 129 -5.21 -5.64 5.50
C ILE A 129 -5.78 -4.23 5.37
N TYR A 130 -5.11 -3.25 5.97
CA TYR A 130 -5.47 -1.85 5.87
C TYR A 130 -4.45 -1.08 5.02
N ASN A 131 -4.87 -0.57 3.87
CA ASN A 131 -4.00 0.23 2.99
C ASN A 131 -3.81 1.67 3.47
N GLU A 132 -4.70 2.14 4.31
CA GLU A 132 -4.58 3.46 4.91
C GLU A 132 -3.58 3.46 6.06
N GLY A 133 -2.97 4.62 6.30
CA GLY A 133 -2.11 4.79 7.45
C GLY A 133 -2.88 4.66 8.75
N PHE A 134 -2.25 4.07 9.75
CA PHE A 134 -2.81 4.01 11.08
C PHE A 134 -3.01 5.40 11.69
N TYR A 135 -4.01 5.51 12.55
CA TYR A 135 -4.28 6.69 13.35
C TYR A 135 -3.69 6.50 14.75
N PHE A 136 -2.83 7.44 15.14
CA PHE A 136 -2.19 7.48 16.44
C PHE A 136 -2.81 8.59 17.26
N TYR A 137 -3.15 8.29 18.50
CA TYR A 137 -3.70 9.30 19.40
C TYR A 137 -2.57 10.08 20.08
N PHE A 138 -2.64 11.41 19.96
CA PHE A 138 -1.81 12.34 20.70
C PHE A 138 -2.72 13.29 21.48
N SER A 139 -2.49 13.40 22.80
CA SER A 139 -3.11 14.45 23.60
C SER A 139 -2.43 15.80 23.33
N GLU A 140 -2.95 16.85 23.95
CA GLU A 140 -2.24 18.14 23.96
C GLU A 140 -0.98 18.05 24.83
N GLY A 141 0.08 18.75 24.43
CA GLY A 141 1.33 18.83 25.17
C GLY A 141 2.50 18.16 24.50
N VAL A 142 3.51 17.84 25.27
CA VAL A 142 4.76 17.28 24.79
C VAL A 142 4.70 15.75 24.82
N HIS A 143 5.03 15.14 23.70
CA HIS A 143 5.09 13.69 23.50
C HIS A 143 6.47 13.26 23.01
N THR A 144 6.76 11.99 23.17
CA THR A 144 7.94 11.36 22.59
C THR A 144 7.53 10.31 21.57
N ILE A 145 8.23 10.27 20.43
CA ILE A 145 8.12 9.20 19.44
C ILE A 145 9.46 8.49 19.43
N SER A 146 9.44 7.18 19.58
CA SER A 146 10.64 6.35 19.49
C SER A 146 10.49 5.36 18.35
N LEU A 147 11.52 5.23 17.52
CA LEU A 147 11.67 4.18 16.53
C LEU A 147 12.79 3.24 16.99
N GLU A 148 12.52 1.95 17.03
CA GLU A 148 13.49 0.89 17.31
C GLU A 148 13.63 0.04 16.05
N CYS A 149 14.85 -0.12 15.57
CA CYS A 149 15.12 -0.90 14.37
C CYS A 149 14.93 -2.40 14.67
N VAL A 150 14.04 -3.06 13.93
CA VAL A 150 13.72 -4.49 14.08
C VAL A 150 13.99 -5.30 12.80
N GLY A 151 14.29 -4.63 11.71
CA GLY A 151 14.75 -5.20 10.44
C GLY A 151 16.03 -4.51 9.98
N GLU A 152 16.10 -4.12 8.71
CA GLU A 152 17.15 -3.26 8.21
C GLU A 152 16.82 -1.79 8.50
N SER A 153 17.87 -0.98 8.66
CA SER A 153 17.78 0.45 8.85
C SER A 153 17.81 1.20 7.50
N ALA A 154 17.74 2.54 7.56
CA ALA A 154 17.79 3.43 6.42
C ALA A 154 18.43 4.77 6.79
N ILE A 155 18.64 5.63 5.80
CA ILE A 155 18.98 7.03 6.05
C ILE A 155 17.67 7.80 6.25
N LEU A 156 17.51 8.50 7.37
CA LEU A 156 16.29 9.19 7.76
C LEU A 156 16.40 10.70 7.51
N ASP A 157 15.36 11.33 6.97
CA ASP A 157 15.24 12.78 6.81
C ASP A 157 14.34 13.40 7.89
N SER A 158 13.11 12.88 7.99
CA SER A 158 12.13 13.48 8.89
C SER A 158 10.97 12.53 9.23
N ILE A 159 10.32 12.82 10.36
CA ILE A 159 9.03 12.22 10.74
C ILE A 159 7.96 13.30 10.60
N ARG A 160 6.91 13.02 9.85
CA ARG A 160 5.79 13.94 9.65
C ARG A 160 4.54 13.44 10.38
N ILE A 161 3.98 14.30 11.23
CA ILE A 161 2.74 14.06 11.97
C ILE A 161 1.68 15.00 11.38
N TYR A 162 0.57 14.45 10.91
CA TYR A 162 -0.45 15.20 10.20
C TYR A 162 -1.82 14.53 10.32
N GLN A 163 -2.87 15.28 10.05
CA GLN A 163 -4.20 14.75 9.85
C GLN A 163 -4.40 14.61 8.34
N LYS A 164 -4.67 13.38 7.90
CA LYS A 164 -4.91 13.11 6.47
C LYS A 164 -6.18 13.84 6.04
N GLU A 165 -6.09 14.53 4.92
CA GLU A 165 -7.27 15.04 4.23
C GLU A 165 -8.03 13.87 3.60
N VAL A 166 -9.32 13.83 3.80
CA VAL A 166 -10.20 12.85 3.16
C VAL A 166 -10.43 13.32 1.72
N ALA A 167 -10.21 12.42 0.77
CA ALA A 167 -10.54 12.73 -0.62
C ALA A 167 -12.05 12.98 -0.75
N PRO A 168 -12.49 14.01 -1.49
CA PRO A 168 -13.91 14.22 -1.74
C PRO A 168 -14.50 13.06 -2.55
N SER A 169 -15.79 12.82 -2.48
CA SER A 169 -16.46 11.94 -3.43
C SER A 169 -16.41 12.52 -4.85
N TYR A 170 -16.52 11.65 -5.86
CA TYR A 170 -16.57 12.12 -7.26
C TYR A 170 -17.72 13.10 -7.49
N GLU A 171 -18.88 12.84 -6.90
CA GLU A 171 -20.04 13.73 -7.00
C GLU A 171 -19.74 15.12 -6.41
N GLU A 172 -19.08 15.19 -5.26
CA GLU A 172 -18.66 16.46 -4.65
C GLU A 172 -17.66 17.22 -5.53
N LEU A 173 -16.69 16.50 -6.12
CA LEU A 173 -15.68 17.06 -7.01
C LEU A 173 -16.34 17.66 -8.27
N MET A 174 -17.29 16.96 -8.86
CA MET A 174 -17.94 17.34 -10.12
C MET A 174 -19.08 18.34 -9.93
N LYS A 175 -19.53 18.61 -8.72
CA LYS A 175 -20.69 19.47 -8.43
C LYS A 175 -20.59 20.88 -9.03
N ASN A 176 -19.39 21.42 -9.16
CA ASN A 176 -19.15 22.76 -9.69
C ASN A 176 -18.60 22.73 -11.13
N VAL A 177 -18.49 21.56 -11.75
CA VAL A 177 -18.01 21.39 -13.11
C VAL A 177 -19.19 21.39 -14.06
N SER A 178 -19.16 22.23 -15.07
CA SER A 178 -20.23 22.30 -16.06
C SER A 178 -20.06 21.22 -17.14
N GLU A 179 -21.18 20.68 -17.65
CA GLU A 179 -21.14 19.77 -18.79
C GLU A 179 -20.43 20.36 -20.01
N SER A 180 -20.46 21.68 -20.17
CA SER A 180 -19.78 22.37 -21.27
C SER A 180 -18.23 22.29 -21.13
N GLU A 181 -17.70 22.30 -19.92
CA GLU A 181 -16.25 22.13 -19.68
C GLU A 181 -15.79 20.70 -19.99
N ILE A 182 -16.60 19.72 -19.60
CA ILE A 182 -16.33 18.32 -19.94
C ILE A 182 -16.43 18.11 -21.45
N ASN A 183 -17.47 18.62 -22.09
CA ASN A 183 -17.71 18.50 -23.53
C ASN A 183 -16.68 19.27 -24.38
N ALA A 184 -16.02 20.27 -23.83
CA ALA A 184 -14.90 20.95 -24.48
C ALA A 184 -13.63 20.08 -24.54
N SER A 185 -13.54 19.06 -23.71
CA SER A 185 -12.42 18.12 -23.66
C SER A 185 -12.61 17.00 -24.71
N THR A 186 -12.43 17.35 -25.98
CA THR A 186 -12.56 16.45 -27.13
C THR A 186 -11.18 16.03 -27.64
N VAL A 187 -11.11 14.99 -28.50
CA VAL A 187 -9.86 14.60 -29.17
C VAL A 187 -9.24 15.78 -29.95
N GLU A 188 -10.06 16.66 -30.51
CA GLU A 188 -9.59 17.85 -31.23
C GLU A 188 -8.89 18.86 -30.31
N SER A 189 -9.34 18.98 -29.05
CA SER A 189 -8.77 19.89 -28.05
C SER A 189 -7.64 19.25 -27.23
N LEU A 190 -7.75 17.97 -26.90
CA LEU A 190 -6.80 17.24 -26.03
C LEU A 190 -5.69 16.54 -26.81
N GLY A 191 -5.92 16.20 -28.08
CA GLY A 191 -5.01 15.41 -28.90
C GLY A 191 -5.37 13.92 -28.94
N GLU A 192 -4.50 13.12 -29.58
CA GLU A 192 -4.67 11.68 -29.67
C GLU A 192 -4.58 11.01 -28.28
N PRO A 193 -5.23 9.85 -28.09
CA PRO A 193 -5.12 9.08 -26.86
C PRO A 193 -3.66 8.76 -26.51
N ILE A 194 -3.33 8.88 -25.23
CA ILE A 194 -2.02 8.50 -24.72
C ILE A 194 -2.09 7.04 -24.31
N GLU A 195 -1.27 6.21 -24.94
CA GLU A 195 -1.14 4.79 -24.64
C GLU A 195 0.06 4.56 -23.72
N LEU A 196 -0.16 3.89 -22.59
CA LEU A 196 0.87 3.47 -21.66
C LEU A 196 0.97 1.96 -21.73
N GLU A 197 2.11 1.46 -22.22
CA GLU A 197 2.39 0.03 -22.21
C GLU A 197 2.66 -0.44 -20.78
N ALA A 198 1.84 -1.36 -20.28
CA ALA A 198 1.84 -1.75 -18.88
C ALA A 198 3.17 -2.38 -18.43
N GLU A 199 3.89 -3.04 -19.33
CA GLU A 199 5.20 -3.65 -19.07
C GLU A 199 6.34 -2.63 -18.97
N THR A 200 6.15 -1.40 -19.46
CA THR A 200 7.15 -0.32 -19.38
C THR A 200 6.92 0.53 -18.12
N THR A 201 7.13 -0.08 -16.99
CA THR A 201 6.91 0.57 -15.69
C THR A 201 8.00 1.60 -15.39
N SER A 202 7.64 2.72 -14.71
CA SER A 202 8.61 3.69 -14.20
C SER A 202 9.20 3.21 -12.88
N TYR A 203 8.35 2.78 -11.95
CA TYR A 203 8.74 2.28 -10.64
C TYR A 203 7.84 1.15 -10.16
N ASN A 204 8.40 0.25 -9.36
CA ASN A 204 7.70 -0.86 -8.71
C ASN A 204 8.06 -0.93 -7.22
N SER A 205 7.11 -1.38 -6.41
CA SER A 205 7.34 -1.61 -4.98
C SER A 205 8.13 -2.89 -4.67
N HIS A 206 8.17 -3.85 -5.59
CA HIS A 206 8.74 -5.19 -5.35
C HIS A 206 9.48 -5.70 -6.58
N SER A 207 10.61 -6.35 -6.38
CA SER A 207 11.42 -6.96 -7.46
C SER A 207 10.71 -8.08 -8.23
N MET A 208 9.60 -8.61 -7.73
CA MET A 208 8.79 -9.62 -8.41
C MET A 208 7.83 -9.05 -9.45
N LEU A 209 7.59 -7.74 -9.42
CA LEU A 209 6.70 -7.04 -10.36
C LEU A 209 7.43 -6.80 -11.68
N THR A 210 7.61 -7.86 -12.45
CA THR A 210 8.37 -7.85 -13.71
C THR A 210 7.45 -7.94 -14.92
N PRO A 211 7.87 -7.41 -16.06
CA PRO A 211 7.22 -7.65 -17.35
C PRO A 211 7.02 -9.14 -17.62
N ALA A 212 5.91 -9.47 -18.24
CA ALA A 212 5.53 -10.82 -18.61
C ALA A 212 4.99 -10.88 -20.02
N SER A 213 4.88 -12.10 -20.58
CA SER A 213 4.32 -12.33 -21.91
C SER A 213 2.99 -13.06 -21.80
N ASP A 214 1.94 -12.50 -22.36
CA ASP A 214 0.66 -13.19 -22.57
C ASP A 214 0.41 -13.30 -24.07
N ARG A 215 0.12 -14.52 -24.54
CA ARG A 215 -0.14 -14.86 -25.95
C ARG A 215 -1.58 -15.35 -26.15
N THR A 216 -2.43 -15.20 -25.14
CA THR A 216 -3.81 -15.70 -25.17
C THR A 216 -4.74 -14.80 -25.99
N ASP A 217 -4.34 -13.55 -26.24
CA ASP A 217 -5.10 -12.59 -27.04
C ASP A 217 -4.17 -11.81 -27.98
N ALA A 218 -4.47 -11.84 -29.28
CA ALA A 218 -3.70 -11.13 -30.30
C ALA A 218 -3.86 -9.60 -30.25
N LEU A 219 -4.87 -9.09 -29.54
CA LEU A 219 -5.07 -7.66 -29.32
C LEU A 219 -4.22 -7.11 -28.16
N THR A 220 -3.58 -7.97 -27.36
CA THR A 220 -2.60 -7.54 -26.36
C THR A 220 -1.28 -7.30 -27.07
N GLN A 221 -0.89 -6.04 -27.15
CA GLN A 221 0.29 -5.59 -27.88
C GLN A 221 1.48 -5.38 -26.90
N PRO A 222 2.73 -5.53 -27.40
CA PRO A 222 3.12 -6.07 -28.69
C PRO A 222 2.81 -7.57 -28.81
N SER A 223 2.35 -8.01 -29.98
CA SER A 223 2.00 -9.41 -30.23
C SER A 223 2.81 -9.99 -31.39
N ASP A 224 3.31 -11.22 -31.23
CA ASP A 224 4.00 -11.96 -32.25
C ASP A 224 3.61 -13.45 -32.14
N PRO A 225 3.04 -14.07 -33.21
CA PRO A 225 2.58 -15.45 -33.12
C PRO A 225 3.73 -16.47 -32.96
N SER A 226 4.97 -16.10 -33.31
CA SER A 226 6.14 -16.97 -33.30
C SER A 226 7.15 -16.67 -32.21
N LYS A 227 7.11 -15.48 -31.59
CA LYS A 227 8.11 -15.00 -30.63
C LYS A 227 7.49 -14.59 -29.32
N ILE A 228 8.27 -14.62 -28.28
CA ILE A 228 7.89 -14.05 -26.99
C ILE A 228 8.05 -12.54 -27.07
N ARG A 229 6.98 -11.81 -26.65
CA ARG A 229 6.97 -10.36 -26.45
C ARG A 229 6.56 -10.07 -25.02
N MET A 230 7.26 -9.15 -24.37
CA MET A 230 6.82 -8.60 -23.11
C MET A 230 5.68 -7.63 -23.42
N ASN A 231 4.48 -7.91 -22.92
CA ASN A 231 3.26 -7.17 -23.26
C ASN A 231 2.26 -7.11 -22.11
N THR A 232 2.69 -7.45 -20.91
CA THR A 232 1.89 -7.38 -19.70
C THR A 232 2.76 -7.20 -18.48
N VAL A 233 2.13 -6.83 -17.35
CA VAL A 233 2.73 -6.84 -16.02
C VAL A 233 1.72 -7.40 -15.03
N GLY A 234 2.19 -8.04 -13.96
CA GLY A 234 1.33 -8.51 -12.88
C GLY A 234 1.09 -10.02 -12.90
N GLY A 235 -0.18 -10.44 -13.03
CA GLY A 235 -0.58 -11.84 -12.82
C GLY A 235 -0.35 -12.28 -11.38
N ASP A 236 0.18 -13.49 -11.16
CA ASP A 236 0.45 -14.05 -9.83
C ASP A 236 1.43 -13.21 -8.99
N SER A 237 2.28 -12.41 -9.64
CA SER A 237 3.27 -11.59 -8.94
C SER A 237 2.71 -10.27 -8.39
N TRP A 238 1.51 -9.83 -8.84
CA TRP A 238 0.88 -8.59 -8.41
C TRP A 238 -0.46 -8.86 -7.71
N ALA A 239 -0.39 -9.61 -6.63
CA ALA A 239 -1.55 -10.12 -5.90
C ALA A 239 -1.54 -9.75 -4.41
N SER A 240 -0.39 -9.38 -3.84
CA SER A 240 -0.29 -9.06 -2.42
C SER A 240 -0.68 -7.62 -2.13
N PRO A 241 -1.51 -7.37 -1.10
CA PRO A 241 -1.88 -6.01 -0.69
C PRO A 241 -0.64 -5.14 -0.43
N GLY A 242 -0.74 -3.87 -0.81
CA GLY A 242 0.36 -2.91 -0.68
C GLY A 242 1.40 -2.97 -1.81
N GLN A 243 1.35 -3.96 -2.71
CA GLN A 243 2.17 -3.94 -3.92
C GLN A 243 1.63 -2.89 -4.90
N TRP A 244 2.53 -2.07 -5.43
CA TRP A 244 2.15 -1.04 -6.38
C TRP A 244 3.10 -0.95 -7.56
N ILE A 245 2.57 -0.46 -8.68
CA ILE A 245 3.29 -0.14 -9.92
C ILE A 245 2.94 1.29 -10.32
N GLN A 246 3.93 2.01 -10.83
CA GLN A 246 3.80 3.38 -11.31
C GLN A 246 4.22 3.49 -12.77
N TRP A 247 3.49 4.32 -13.49
CA TRP A 247 3.80 4.76 -14.86
C TRP A 247 3.84 6.27 -14.91
N ASP A 248 4.79 6.80 -15.67
CA ASP A 248 4.92 8.21 -15.95
C ASP A 248 4.35 8.51 -17.33
N PHE A 249 3.69 9.64 -17.47
CA PHE A 249 3.12 10.10 -18.74
C PHE A 249 3.16 11.63 -18.82
N GLU A 250 2.90 12.18 -20.01
CA GLU A 250 2.93 13.62 -20.24
C GLU A 250 1.65 14.09 -20.91
N ILE A 251 1.05 15.12 -20.35
CA ILE A 251 -0.15 15.79 -20.85
C ILE A 251 0.27 17.06 -21.57
N GLN A 252 -0.23 17.25 -22.79
CA GLN A 252 0.07 18.44 -23.61
C GLN A 252 -0.96 19.56 -23.40
N ASN A 253 -2.22 19.21 -23.22
CA ASN A 253 -3.34 20.16 -23.12
C ASN A 253 -4.14 19.92 -21.84
N ALA A 254 -4.46 20.98 -21.11
CA ALA A 254 -5.32 20.88 -19.93
C ALA A 254 -6.74 20.41 -20.30
N GLY A 255 -7.35 19.58 -19.47
CA GLY A 255 -8.72 19.15 -19.66
C GLY A 255 -9.13 17.92 -18.88
N TYR A 256 -10.33 17.45 -19.16
CA TYR A 256 -10.92 16.28 -18.51
C TYR A 256 -10.64 15.01 -19.33
N TYR A 257 -9.81 14.16 -18.80
CA TYR A 257 -9.39 12.89 -19.39
C TYR A 257 -10.16 11.73 -18.80
N LYS A 258 -10.34 10.66 -19.60
CA LYS A 258 -10.82 9.36 -19.14
C LYS A 258 -9.64 8.40 -19.06
N ILE A 259 -9.63 7.55 -18.06
CA ILE A 259 -8.61 6.50 -17.92
C ILE A 259 -9.27 5.17 -18.27
N GLY A 260 -8.75 4.52 -19.30
CA GLY A 260 -9.13 3.18 -19.69
C GLY A 260 -8.01 2.18 -19.37
N VAL A 261 -8.37 1.02 -18.90
CA VAL A 261 -7.43 -0.04 -18.52
C VAL A 261 -7.75 -1.30 -19.31
N ARG A 262 -6.73 -1.85 -19.97
CA ARG A 262 -6.82 -3.19 -20.55
C ARG A 262 -6.29 -4.19 -19.55
N TYR A 263 -7.16 -5.06 -19.04
CA TYR A 263 -6.81 -5.99 -17.97
C TYR A 263 -7.44 -7.37 -18.16
N LYS A 264 -6.94 -8.32 -17.38
CA LYS A 264 -7.50 -9.68 -17.25
C LYS A 264 -7.44 -10.09 -15.78
N GLN A 265 -8.61 -10.34 -15.19
CA GLN A 265 -8.75 -10.90 -13.85
C GLN A 265 -9.46 -12.25 -13.97
N ASN A 266 -8.74 -13.35 -14.04
CA ASN A 266 -9.29 -14.69 -14.27
C ASN A 266 -9.11 -15.67 -13.10
N PHE A 267 -8.66 -15.17 -11.94
CA PHE A 267 -8.44 -15.98 -10.74
C PHE A 267 -9.68 -16.10 -9.87
N LEU A 268 -10.32 -14.97 -9.59
CA LEU A 268 -11.43 -14.88 -8.65
C LEU A 268 -12.77 -14.86 -9.40
N ARG A 269 -13.23 -16.04 -9.84
CA ARG A 269 -14.48 -16.15 -10.58
C ARG A 269 -15.68 -15.70 -9.74
N GLY A 270 -16.43 -14.74 -10.27
CA GLY A 270 -17.63 -14.19 -9.61
C GLY A 270 -17.30 -13.18 -8.50
N MET A 271 -16.03 -12.75 -8.43
CA MET A 271 -15.57 -11.72 -7.52
C MET A 271 -14.78 -10.66 -8.30
N PHE A 272 -14.48 -9.56 -7.65
CA PHE A 272 -13.65 -8.49 -8.17
C PHE A 272 -12.33 -8.41 -7.39
N VAL A 273 -11.35 -7.71 -7.96
CA VAL A 273 -10.14 -7.26 -7.27
C VAL A 273 -10.13 -5.74 -7.23
N THR A 274 -9.48 -5.17 -6.24
CA THR A 274 -9.46 -3.73 -6.04
C THR A 274 -8.05 -3.17 -6.16
N ARG A 275 -7.99 -1.91 -6.59
CA ARG A 275 -6.74 -1.14 -6.67
C ARG A 275 -6.99 0.28 -6.15
N THR A 276 -6.07 0.79 -5.33
CA THR A 276 -6.00 2.22 -5.08
C THR A 276 -5.31 2.87 -6.27
N ILE A 277 -5.97 3.83 -6.91
CA ILE A 277 -5.40 4.59 -8.03
C ILE A 277 -5.00 5.96 -7.51
N ARG A 278 -3.73 6.32 -7.75
CA ARG A 278 -3.21 7.65 -7.43
C ARG A 278 -2.73 8.33 -8.69
N ILE A 279 -3.02 9.61 -8.80
CA ILE A 279 -2.46 10.51 -9.80
C ILE A 279 -1.59 11.51 -9.05
N ASP A 280 -0.34 11.64 -9.47
CA ASP A 280 0.67 12.50 -8.81
C ASP A 280 0.78 12.25 -7.30
N GLY A 281 0.72 10.97 -6.92
CA GLY A 281 0.82 10.49 -5.54
C GLY A 281 -0.43 10.71 -4.67
N LYS A 282 -1.52 11.28 -5.22
CA LYS A 282 -2.77 11.55 -4.49
C LYS A 282 -3.91 10.71 -5.05
N VAL A 283 -4.78 10.27 -4.16
CA VAL A 283 -6.09 9.69 -4.56
C VAL A 283 -6.96 10.85 -5.02
N PRO A 284 -7.40 10.89 -6.28
CA PRO A 284 -8.10 12.05 -6.84
C PRO A 284 -9.50 12.27 -6.21
N PHE A 285 -10.20 11.18 -5.90
CA PHE A 285 -11.50 11.17 -5.21
C PHE A 285 -11.72 9.81 -4.55
N GLU A 286 -12.70 9.73 -3.65
CA GLU A 286 -12.90 8.60 -2.73
C GLU A 286 -13.00 7.24 -3.44
N GLU A 287 -13.72 7.17 -4.57
CA GLU A 287 -13.94 5.94 -5.32
C GLU A 287 -12.64 5.34 -5.89
N MET A 288 -11.58 6.15 -6.04
CA MET A 288 -10.26 5.68 -6.48
C MET A 288 -9.44 5.03 -5.35
N GLN A 289 -9.92 5.02 -4.12
CA GLN A 289 -9.29 4.25 -3.04
C GLN A 289 -9.43 2.75 -3.26
N ASN A 290 -10.57 2.32 -3.84
CA ASN A 290 -10.90 0.92 -4.05
C ASN A 290 -11.52 0.70 -5.44
N ALA A 291 -10.87 1.21 -6.50
CA ALA A 291 -11.34 0.99 -7.87
C ALA A 291 -11.40 -0.53 -8.17
N ARG A 292 -12.57 -1.01 -8.59
CA ARG A 292 -12.82 -2.42 -8.81
C ARG A 292 -12.48 -2.85 -10.23
N PHE A 293 -12.04 -4.09 -10.34
CA PHE A 293 -11.79 -4.79 -11.59
C PHE A 293 -12.48 -6.15 -11.53
N GLU A 294 -13.53 -6.29 -12.31
CA GLU A 294 -14.39 -7.45 -12.32
C GLU A 294 -13.69 -8.69 -12.91
N TYR A 295 -14.26 -9.87 -12.63
CA TYR A 295 -13.77 -11.11 -13.24
C TYR A 295 -13.91 -11.07 -14.74
N THR A 296 -12.80 -11.23 -15.45
CA THR A 296 -12.74 -11.37 -16.91
C THR A 296 -11.99 -12.66 -17.28
N ARG A 297 -12.63 -13.52 -18.05
CA ARG A 297 -11.96 -14.75 -18.53
C ARG A 297 -10.84 -14.44 -19.53
N ASN A 298 -11.05 -13.44 -20.34
CA ASN A 298 -10.15 -12.98 -21.40
C ASN A 298 -9.75 -11.53 -21.15
N TRP A 299 -8.76 -11.04 -21.86
CA TRP A 299 -8.40 -9.63 -21.84
C TRP A 299 -9.60 -8.77 -22.26
N GLY A 300 -9.90 -7.77 -21.47
CA GLY A 300 -10.94 -6.78 -21.67
C GLY A 300 -10.37 -5.36 -21.55
N PHE A 301 -11.09 -4.39 -22.09
CA PHE A 301 -10.80 -2.97 -21.92
C PHE A 301 -12.00 -2.33 -21.25
N GLU A 302 -11.74 -1.66 -20.12
CA GLU A 302 -12.77 -0.94 -19.38
C GLU A 302 -12.27 0.46 -19.05
N THR A 303 -13.19 1.41 -19.08
CA THR A 303 -12.93 2.77 -18.61
C THR A 303 -13.34 2.86 -17.15
N LEU A 304 -12.52 3.50 -16.31
CA LEU A 304 -12.85 3.70 -14.91
C LEU A 304 -14.20 4.43 -14.78
N SER A 305 -15.14 3.82 -14.08
CA SER A 305 -16.52 4.26 -13.96
C SER A 305 -17.09 3.97 -12.58
N ASN A 306 -18.15 4.68 -12.22
CA ASN A 306 -18.92 4.40 -11.03
C ASN A 306 -19.68 3.07 -11.22
N GLU A 307 -19.48 2.13 -10.33
CA GLU A 307 -20.07 0.77 -10.43
C GLU A 307 -21.59 0.77 -10.30
N GLN A 308 -22.13 1.69 -9.52
CA GLN A 308 -23.56 1.74 -9.24
C GLN A 308 -24.33 2.43 -10.36
N THR A 309 -23.76 3.47 -10.95
CA THR A 309 -24.42 4.28 -11.99
C THR A 309 -23.94 3.95 -13.39
N GLY A 310 -22.77 3.33 -13.56
CA GLY A 310 -22.11 3.12 -14.85
C GLY A 310 -21.54 4.41 -15.46
N GLU A 311 -21.54 5.52 -14.72
CA GLU A 311 -21.02 6.80 -15.18
C GLU A 311 -19.49 6.77 -15.21
N THR A 312 -18.91 7.17 -16.35
CA THR A 312 -17.45 7.23 -16.53
C THR A 312 -16.86 8.37 -15.71
N PHE A 313 -15.77 8.08 -15.01
CA PHE A 313 -15.02 9.09 -14.28
C PHE A 313 -14.16 9.95 -15.21
N TYR A 314 -14.09 11.24 -14.89
CA TYR A 314 -13.24 12.21 -15.56
C TYR A 314 -12.20 12.74 -14.59
N PHE A 315 -10.98 12.88 -15.09
CA PHE A 315 -9.81 13.34 -14.35
C PHE A 315 -9.30 14.63 -14.99
N TYR A 316 -9.34 15.73 -14.24
CA TYR A 316 -8.77 16.98 -14.73
C TYR A 316 -7.25 16.91 -14.60
N LEU A 317 -6.56 17.09 -15.72
CA LEU A 317 -5.10 17.08 -15.79
C LEU A 317 -4.60 18.36 -16.45
N GLU A 318 -3.58 18.95 -15.85
CA GLU A 318 -2.86 20.12 -16.39
C GLU A 318 -1.77 19.66 -17.37
N PRO A 319 -1.27 20.57 -18.25
CA PRO A 319 -0.12 20.23 -19.09
C PRO A 319 1.13 19.95 -18.25
N GLY A 320 1.84 18.88 -18.56
CA GLY A 320 3.08 18.52 -17.87
C GLY A 320 3.25 17.02 -17.66
N LYS A 321 4.23 16.67 -16.85
CA LYS A 321 4.51 15.29 -16.45
C LYS A 321 3.63 14.89 -15.29
N HIS A 322 3.01 13.75 -15.43
CA HIS A 322 2.14 13.13 -14.44
C HIS A 322 2.57 11.71 -14.15
N THR A 323 2.11 11.19 -13.04
CA THR A 323 2.29 9.80 -12.65
C THR A 323 0.94 9.16 -12.37
N ILE A 324 0.77 7.91 -12.77
CA ILE A 324 -0.33 7.06 -12.32
C ILE A 324 0.25 5.88 -11.56
N THR A 325 -0.27 5.64 -10.37
CA THR A 325 0.12 4.52 -9.51
C THR A 325 -1.09 3.67 -9.20
N MET A 326 -0.96 2.35 -9.38
CA MET A 326 -1.98 1.39 -8.99
C MET A 326 -1.43 0.49 -7.90
N GLU A 327 -2.08 0.46 -6.75
CA GLU A 327 -1.71 -0.35 -5.58
C GLU A 327 -2.78 -1.40 -5.29
N VAL A 328 -2.37 -2.64 -5.01
CA VAL A 328 -3.27 -3.72 -4.60
C VAL A 328 -3.88 -3.38 -3.25
N THR A 329 -5.20 -3.47 -3.16
CA THR A 329 -5.96 -3.30 -1.92
C THR A 329 -6.95 -4.46 -1.76
N LEU A 330 -7.36 -4.72 -0.54
CA LEU A 330 -8.43 -5.68 -0.24
C LEU A 330 -9.82 -5.04 -0.33
N GLY A 331 -9.90 -3.71 -0.41
CA GLY A 331 -11.17 -2.99 -0.49
C GLY A 331 -12.10 -3.34 0.66
N GLU A 332 -13.35 -3.60 0.35
CA GLU A 332 -14.39 -3.97 1.34
C GLU A 332 -14.08 -5.31 2.05
N MET A 333 -13.30 -6.19 1.43
CA MET A 333 -12.88 -7.45 2.06
C MET A 333 -11.93 -7.23 3.25
N ALA A 334 -11.32 -6.06 3.39
CA ALA A 334 -10.37 -5.76 4.46
C ALA A 334 -11.01 -5.90 5.85
N GLU A 335 -12.20 -5.35 6.04
CA GLU A 335 -12.90 -5.40 7.32
C GLU A 335 -13.30 -6.85 7.69
N LEU A 336 -13.79 -7.60 6.72
CA LEU A 336 -14.18 -9.01 6.92
C LEU A 336 -12.96 -9.88 7.26
N LEU A 337 -11.83 -9.67 6.59
CA LEU A 337 -10.59 -10.38 6.88
C LEU A 337 -10.05 -10.02 8.27
N ALA A 338 -10.08 -8.75 8.66
CA ALA A 338 -9.67 -8.31 9.99
C ALA A 338 -10.55 -8.93 11.09
N GLU A 339 -11.86 -9.05 10.86
CA GLU A 339 -12.78 -9.70 11.81
C GLU A 339 -12.49 -11.22 11.92
N ILE A 340 -12.16 -11.88 10.81
CA ILE A 340 -11.74 -13.29 10.81
C ILE A 340 -10.43 -13.46 11.59
N ASP A 341 -9.43 -12.60 11.37
CA ASP A 341 -8.13 -12.66 12.06
C ASP A 341 -8.29 -12.46 13.57
N GLU A 342 -9.13 -11.53 13.99
CA GLU A 342 -9.46 -11.38 15.42
C GLU A 342 -10.14 -12.64 15.96
N CYS A 343 -11.06 -13.26 15.22
CA CYS A 343 -11.66 -14.54 15.61
C CYS A 343 -10.61 -15.64 15.79
N VAL A 344 -9.67 -15.77 14.85
CA VAL A 344 -8.56 -16.73 14.92
C VAL A 344 -7.68 -16.45 16.13
N TYR A 345 -7.34 -15.18 16.38
CA TYR A 345 -6.59 -14.78 17.57
C TYR A 345 -7.29 -15.19 18.87
N GLN A 346 -8.57 -14.90 19.00
CA GLN A 346 -9.38 -15.25 20.18
C GLN A 346 -9.47 -16.76 20.38
N LEU A 347 -9.67 -17.53 19.31
CA LEU A 347 -9.70 -19.00 19.36
C LEU A 347 -8.35 -19.58 19.77
N ASN A 348 -7.26 -19.08 19.21
CA ASN A 348 -5.91 -19.50 19.59
C ASN A 348 -5.58 -19.19 21.06
N TYR A 349 -6.01 -18.03 21.56
CA TYR A 349 -5.87 -17.68 22.96
C TYR A 349 -6.61 -18.66 23.86
N LEU A 350 -7.87 -18.97 23.56
CA LEU A 350 -8.67 -19.93 24.32
C LEU A 350 -8.10 -21.34 24.21
N TYR A 351 -7.66 -21.77 23.03
CA TYR A 351 -7.03 -23.05 22.80
C TYR A 351 -5.80 -23.25 23.73
N ARG A 352 -4.90 -22.26 23.79
CA ARG A 352 -3.75 -22.31 24.69
C ARG A 352 -4.16 -22.47 26.16
N LYS A 353 -5.16 -21.74 26.63
CA LYS A 353 -5.68 -21.87 27.99
C LYS A 353 -6.29 -23.26 28.25
N ILE A 354 -7.01 -23.82 27.28
CA ILE A 354 -7.61 -25.14 27.37
C ILE A 354 -6.53 -26.20 27.47
N ILE A 355 -5.53 -26.20 26.60
CA ILE A 355 -4.46 -27.23 26.62
C ILE A 355 -3.57 -27.15 27.89
N MET A 356 -3.45 -25.97 28.50
CA MET A 356 -2.79 -25.84 29.81
C MET A 356 -3.53 -26.58 30.92
N ILE A 357 -4.84 -26.81 30.78
CA ILE A 357 -5.68 -27.51 31.75
C ILE A 357 -5.86 -28.99 31.38
N THR A 358 -6.01 -29.27 30.09
CA THR A 358 -6.37 -30.61 29.58
C THR A 358 -5.18 -31.44 29.09
N SER A 359 -4.03 -30.77 28.86
CA SER A 359 -2.93 -31.27 28.02
C SER A 359 -3.34 -31.38 26.52
N THR A 360 -2.37 -31.77 25.67
CA THR A 360 -2.63 -31.98 24.22
C THR A 360 -3.35 -33.32 23.93
N SER A 361 -3.45 -34.20 24.93
CA SER A 361 -4.18 -35.47 24.86
C SER A 361 -5.12 -35.57 26.05
N PRO A 362 -6.29 -34.91 25.97
CA PRO A 362 -7.22 -34.88 27.10
C PRO A 362 -7.84 -36.26 27.32
N ASP A 363 -8.04 -36.62 28.60
CA ASP A 363 -8.77 -37.81 29.01
C ASP A 363 -10.28 -37.57 28.74
N SER A 364 -10.85 -38.40 27.88
CA SER A 364 -12.26 -38.30 27.47
C SER A 364 -13.25 -38.59 28.61
N TYR A 365 -12.82 -39.28 29.67
CA TYR A 365 -13.66 -39.64 30.80
C TYR A 365 -13.56 -38.62 31.95
N ARG A 366 -12.64 -37.66 31.87
CA ARG A 366 -12.43 -36.62 32.88
C ARG A 366 -13.24 -35.37 32.59
N GLN A 367 -14.01 -34.93 33.59
CA GLN A 367 -14.60 -33.57 33.55
C GLN A 367 -13.57 -32.54 34.00
N TYR A 368 -13.25 -31.62 33.08
CA TYR A 368 -12.23 -30.57 33.33
C TYR A 368 -12.80 -29.29 33.90
N TYR A 369 -14.11 -29.07 33.83
CA TYR A 369 -14.83 -27.86 34.31
C TYR A 369 -14.24 -26.58 33.73
N LEU A 370 -14.01 -26.55 32.41
CA LEU A 370 -13.31 -25.48 31.69
C LEU A 370 -13.98 -24.11 31.89
N GLU A 371 -15.30 -24.07 31.90
CA GLU A 371 -16.11 -22.86 32.09
C GLU A 371 -15.90 -22.23 33.49
N ARG A 372 -15.46 -23.02 34.48
CA ARG A 372 -15.14 -22.51 35.83
C ARG A 372 -13.69 -22.08 35.98
N LYS A 373 -12.81 -22.64 35.16
CA LYS A 373 -11.37 -22.40 35.23
C LYS A 373 -10.92 -21.28 34.29
N ILE A 374 -11.66 -21.06 33.22
CA ILE A 374 -11.44 -20.01 32.22
C ILE A 374 -12.67 -19.11 32.21
N ASN A 375 -12.63 -18.05 33.03
CA ASN A 375 -13.77 -17.17 33.30
C ASN A 375 -14.29 -16.49 32.03
N ASP A 376 -13.43 -16.26 31.03
CA ASP A 376 -13.73 -15.59 29.76
C ASP A 376 -14.03 -16.57 28.60
N LEU A 377 -14.12 -17.90 28.88
CA LEU A 377 -14.32 -18.92 27.83
C LEU A 377 -15.64 -18.71 27.07
N ILE A 378 -16.76 -18.72 27.79
CA ILE A 378 -18.09 -18.60 27.16
C ILE A 378 -18.32 -17.23 26.53
N PRO A 379 -18.02 -16.10 27.20
CA PRO A 379 -18.12 -14.78 26.57
C PRO A 379 -17.34 -14.66 25.27
N ARG A 380 -16.08 -15.08 25.24
CA ARG A 380 -15.22 -14.99 24.04
C ARG A 380 -15.73 -15.89 22.90
N LEU A 381 -16.11 -17.15 23.20
CA LEU A 381 -16.71 -18.04 22.20
C LEU A 381 -18.01 -17.47 21.62
N THR A 382 -18.83 -16.82 22.46
CA THR A 382 -20.05 -16.15 21.99
C THR A 382 -19.72 -14.98 21.06
N THR A 383 -18.72 -14.14 21.42
CA THR A 383 -18.26 -13.06 20.56
C THR A 383 -17.79 -13.61 19.21
N VAL A 384 -16.88 -14.60 19.21
CA VAL A 384 -16.39 -15.24 17.96
C VAL A 384 -17.53 -15.81 17.12
N SER A 385 -18.50 -16.48 17.76
CA SER A 385 -19.66 -17.03 17.03
C SER A 385 -20.53 -15.94 16.39
N ASN A 386 -20.66 -14.78 17.03
CA ASN A 386 -21.42 -13.66 16.47
C ASN A 386 -20.68 -13.00 15.32
N SER A 387 -19.38 -12.77 15.46
CA SER A 387 -18.53 -12.25 14.40
C SER A 387 -18.52 -13.14 13.17
N LEU A 388 -18.34 -14.45 13.32
CA LEU A 388 -18.38 -15.38 12.18
C LEU A 388 -19.74 -15.43 11.50
N LYS A 389 -20.85 -15.23 12.23
CA LYS A 389 -22.18 -15.09 11.62
C LYS A 389 -22.36 -13.78 10.87
N HIS A 390 -21.74 -12.71 11.32
CA HIS A 390 -21.72 -11.44 10.61
C HIS A 390 -20.99 -11.59 9.28
N VAL A 391 -19.79 -12.17 9.30
CA VAL A 391 -18.98 -12.44 8.11
C VAL A 391 -19.70 -13.38 7.12
N GLU A 392 -20.49 -14.34 7.59
CA GLU A 392 -21.28 -15.25 6.72
C GLU A 392 -22.45 -14.51 6.02
N ALA A 393 -22.93 -13.43 6.61
CA ALA A 393 -24.11 -12.69 6.13
C ALA A 393 -23.75 -11.60 5.10
N GLU A 394 -22.50 -11.12 5.09
CA GLU A 394 -21.96 -10.15 4.15
C GLU A 394 -21.39 -10.85 2.89
#